data_3f3f5de6f6d088978dfaed71d2f81a13
#
_entry.id   3f3f5de6f6d088978dfaed71d2f81a13
#
_cell.length_a   1.000
_cell.length_b   1.000
_cell.length_c   1.000
_cell.angle_alpha   90.00
_cell.angle_beta   90.00
_cell.angle_gamma   90.00
#
_symmetry.space_group_name_H-M   'P 1'
#
loop_
_entity.id
_entity.type
_entity.pdbx_description
1 polymer ?
#
loop_
_entity_poly.entity_id
_entity_poly.type
_entity_poly.pdbx_seq_one_letter_code
_entity_poly.pdbx_strand_id
1 'polypeptide(L)'
;FELAWEKGADAIEGDFLLTKDNQIVCIHDKTTKRLSEQNLVVAESTLEQLKTLDVGSWKNRKYKETQIPTIREVFATVPKGKKIFVEVKCGPEIIPYLVKEIQKSDLKMDQVRLICFNQEVIKALKETMPDYKAFWLSGFKNKHGSWEPSLEEVLGTLQACKADGLDSHHTIPPEFSKAVLAAGFEWHAWTINDVETAKRLAKRDIYSITTDRPKLIGSGLDK
;
A
#
# COMPACT_ATOMS: atom_id res chain seq x y z
N PHE A 1 -9.97 7.42 4.51
CA PHE A 1 -9.33 8.08 3.36
C PHE A 1 -9.64 9.59 3.34
N GLU A 2 -10.90 10.02 3.41
CA GLU A 2 -11.31 11.44 3.41
C GLU A 2 -10.58 12.25 4.48
N LEU A 3 -10.47 11.72 5.71
CA LEU A 3 -9.72 12.37 6.79
C LEU A 3 -8.23 12.55 6.45
N ALA A 4 -7.62 11.66 5.65
CA ALA A 4 -6.24 11.84 5.21
C ALA A 4 -6.11 13.04 4.26
N TRP A 5 -7.06 13.21 3.37
CA TRP A 5 -7.14 14.37 2.47
C TRP A 5 -7.33 15.68 3.24
N GLU A 6 -8.25 15.72 4.21
CA GLU A 6 -8.46 16.86 5.11
C GLU A 6 -7.20 17.23 5.90
N LYS A 7 -6.36 16.24 6.20
CA LYS A 7 -5.08 16.42 6.89
C LYS A 7 -3.90 16.74 5.96
N GLY A 8 -4.16 16.97 4.68
CA GLY A 8 -3.15 17.41 3.72
C GLY A 8 -2.28 16.30 3.13
N ALA A 9 -2.71 15.04 3.17
CA ALA A 9 -1.97 13.97 2.51
C ALA A 9 -1.87 14.19 0.99
N ASP A 10 -0.74 13.80 0.39
CA ASP A 10 -0.53 13.84 -1.07
C ASP A 10 -0.93 12.53 -1.74
N ALA A 11 -0.97 11.46 -0.94
CA ALA A 11 -1.43 10.16 -1.33
C ALA A 11 -2.12 9.47 -0.15
N ILE A 12 -2.96 8.48 -0.48
CA ILE A 12 -3.46 7.48 0.48
C ILE A 12 -2.87 6.12 0.14
N GLU A 13 -2.87 5.24 1.11
CA GLU A 13 -2.54 3.82 0.93
C GLU A 13 -3.71 2.99 1.47
N GLY A 14 -3.97 1.85 0.84
CA GLY A 14 -4.97 0.90 1.30
C GLY A 14 -4.66 -0.52 0.86
N ASP A 15 -5.08 -1.48 1.72
CA ASP A 15 -4.91 -2.92 1.56
C ASP A 15 -6.10 -3.55 0.85
N PHE A 16 -5.88 -4.28 -0.21
CA PHE A 16 -6.97 -4.82 -1.04
C PHE A 16 -6.91 -6.34 -1.16
N LEU A 17 -8.08 -6.95 -0.96
CA LEU A 17 -8.31 -8.38 -1.07
C LEU A 17 -9.45 -8.67 -2.03
N LEU A 18 -9.42 -9.87 -2.64
CA LEU A 18 -10.47 -10.37 -3.52
C LEU A 18 -11.47 -11.20 -2.71
N THR A 19 -12.77 -10.94 -2.91
CA THR A 19 -13.87 -11.70 -2.30
C THR A 19 -14.20 -12.96 -3.13
N LYS A 20 -15.02 -13.85 -2.58
CA LYS A 20 -15.52 -15.06 -3.25
C LYS A 20 -16.22 -14.77 -4.58
N ASP A 21 -16.93 -13.65 -4.66
CA ASP A 21 -17.65 -13.19 -5.85
C ASP A 21 -16.86 -12.18 -6.68
N ASN A 22 -15.53 -12.21 -6.55
CA ASN A 22 -14.59 -11.44 -7.35
C ASN A 22 -14.75 -9.91 -7.23
N GLN A 23 -15.21 -9.42 -6.09
CA GLN A 23 -15.18 -8.00 -5.76
C GLN A 23 -13.88 -7.66 -5.02
N ILE A 24 -13.34 -6.47 -5.24
CA ILE A 24 -12.15 -6.02 -4.53
C ILE A 24 -12.58 -5.14 -3.37
N VAL A 25 -12.19 -5.51 -2.15
CA VAL A 25 -12.52 -4.81 -0.90
C VAL A 25 -11.27 -4.32 -0.20
N CYS A 26 -11.39 -3.20 0.51
CA CYS A 26 -10.29 -2.60 1.27
C CYS A 26 -10.35 -3.07 2.72
N ILE A 27 -9.46 -4.00 3.07
CA ILE A 27 -9.30 -4.55 4.41
C ILE A 27 -7.90 -5.16 4.54
N HIS A 28 -7.20 -4.88 5.65
CA HIS A 28 -5.84 -5.35 5.87
C HIS A 28 -5.73 -6.86 6.07
N ASP A 29 -6.57 -7.41 6.97
CA ASP A 29 -6.48 -8.81 7.36
C ASP A 29 -7.33 -9.70 6.44
N LYS A 30 -6.88 -10.94 6.23
CA LYS A 30 -7.64 -11.95 5.45
C LYS A 30 -8.97 -12.32 6.09
N THR A 31 -9.22 -11.89 7.33
CA THR A 31 -10.46 -12.14 8.08
C THR A 31 -10.95 -10.87 8.76
N THR A 32 -12.24 -10.83 9.11
CA THR A 32 -12.87 -9.70 9.79
C THR A 32 -12.72 -9.74 11.32
N LYS A 33 -12.04 -10.76 11.88
CA LYS A 33 -11.94 -11.06 13.32
C LYS A 33 -11.54 -9.85 14.19
N ARG A 34 -10.64 -9.00 13.70
CA ARG A 34 -10.15 -7.84 14.45
C ARG A 34 -11.12 -6.66 14.42
N LEU A 35 -12.04 -6.63 13.47
CA LEU A 35 -12.86 -5.47 13.16
C LEU A 35 -14.33 -5.67 13.49
N SER A 36 -14.81 -6.91 13.58
CA SER A 36 -16.22 -7.25 13.78
C SER A 36 -16.39 -8.45 14.72
N GLU A 37 -17.55 -8.56 15.35
CA GLU A 37 -17.93 -9.72 16.15
C GLU A 37 -18.04 -11.01 15.32
N GLN A 38 -18.42 -10.89 14.05
CA GLN A 38 -18.42 -12.01 13.10
C GLN A 38 -17.03 -12.15 12.46
N ASN A 39 -16.49 -13.37 12.53
CA ASN A 39 -15.22 -13.71 11.89
C ASN A 39 -15.46 -14.35 10.52
N LEU A 40 -15.47 -13.55 9.47
CA LEU A 40 -15.58 -14.00 8.08
C LEU A 40 -14.19 -14.03 7.42
N VAL A 41 -13.94 -15.05 6.58
CA VAL A 41 -12.77 -15.12 5.69
C VAL A 41 -13.14 -14.37 4.41
N VAL A 42 -12.37 -13.34 4.05
CA VAL A 42 -12.69 -12.44 2.92
C VAL A 42 -12.82 -13.22 1.60
N ALA A 43 -11.85 -14.10 1.31
CA ALA A 43 -11.84 -14.89 0.08
C ALA A 43 -12.97 -15.95 -0.01
N GLU A 44 -13.64 -16.26 1.09
CA GLU A 44 -14.73 -17.22 1.17
C GLU A 44 -16.11 -16.55 1.29
N SER A 45 -16.14 -15.22 1.40
CA SER A 45 -17.34 -14.41 1.61
C SER A 45 -17.68 -13.59 0.37
N THR A 46 -18.96 -13.36 0.12
CA THR A 46 -19.42 -12.42 -0.91
C THR A 46 -19.33 -10.99 -0.41
N LEU A 47 -19.27 -10.01 -1.32
CA LEU A 47 -19.36 -8.60 -0.96
C LEU A 47 -20.60 -8.29 -0.12
N GLU A 48 -21.75 -8.87 -0.48
CA GLU A 48 -23.00 -8.71 0.27
C GLU A 48 -22.84 -9.11 1.74
N GLN A 49 -22.25 -10.30 2.00
CA GLN A 49 -21.98 -10.76 3.36
C GLN A 49 -21.04 -9.82 4.11
N LEU A 50 -19.95 -9.34 3.49
CA LEU A 50 -19.01 -8.42 4.10
C LEU A 50 -19.63 -7.05 4.42
N LYS A 51 -20.53 -6.57 3.56
CA LYS A 51 -21.25 -5.30 3.74
C LYS A 51 -22.28 -5.31 4.89
N THR A 52 -22.64 -6.47 5.42
CA THR A 52 -23.50 -6.54 6.63
C THR A 52 -22.77 -6.20 7.92
N LEU A 53 -21.42 -6.19 7.90
CA LEU A 53 -20.62 -6.03 9.10
C LEU A 53 -20.42 -4.56 9.47
N ASP A 54 -20.49 -4.27 10.74
CA ASP A 54 -19.96 -3.03 11.32
C ASP A 54 -18.48 -3.22 11.63
N VAL A 55 -17.64 -2.52 10.88
CA VAL A 55 -16.19 -2.56 11.05
C VAL A 55 -15.62 -1.26 11.65
N GLY A 56 -16.47 -0.42 12.21
CA GLY A 56 -16.07 0.84 12.80
C GLY A 56 -16.21 0.93 14.32
N SER A 57 -17.22 0.30 14.90
CA SER A 57 -17.55 0.38 16.34
C SER A 57 -16.42 -0.09 17.25
N TRP A 58 -15.58 -1.06 16.82
CA TRP A 58 -14.44 -1.54 17.58
C TRP A 58 -13.43 -0.43 17.90
N LYS A 59 -13.30 0.53 16.98
CA LYS A 59 -12.36 1.66 17.14
C LYS A 59 -12.97 2.79 17.99
N ASN A 60 -14.20 3.15 17.70
CA ASN A 60 -14.95 4.17 18.45
C ASN A 60 -16.41 4.13 18.04
N ARG A 61 -17.34 4.33 19.01
CA ARG A 61 -18.79 4.32 18.79
C ARG A 61 -19.26 5.32 17.72
N LYS A 62 -18.54 6.42 17.51
CA LYS A 62 -18.85 7.40 16.45
C LYS A 62 -18.70 6.83 15.03
N TYR A 63 -18.00 5.68 14.86
CA TYR A 63 -17.83 4.99 13.60
C TYR A 63 -18.76 3.78 13.44
N LYS A 64 -19.78 3.69 14.28
CA LYS A 64 -20.81 2.64 14.17
C LYS A 64 -21.38 2.64 12.75
N GLU A 65 -21.71 1.43 12.26
CA GLU A 65 -22.27 1.19 10.92
C GLU A 65 -21.31 1.48 9.76
N THR A 66 -20.01 1.68 10.04
CA THR A 66 -19.00 1.73 8.98
C THR A 66 -18.85 0.35 8.34
N GLN A 67 -18.96 0.30 7.02
CA GLN A 67 -18.82 -0.92 6.23
C GLN A 67 -17.42 -1.03 5.61
N ILE A 68 -17.01 -2.25 5.23
CA ILE A 68 -15.79 -2.49 4.45
C ILE A 68 -16.00 -1.86 3.05
N PRO A 69 -15.18 -0.90 2.62
CA PRO A 69 -15.36 -0.28 1.30
C PRO A 69 -14.82 -1.18 0.17
N THR A 70 -15.43 -1.06 -0.99
CA THR A 70 -14.88 -1.59 -2.23
C THR A 70 -13.75 -0.69 -2.74
N ILE A 71 -12.88 -1.22 -3.61
CA ILE A 71 -11.84 -0.42 -4.27
C ILE A 71 -12.44 0.77 -5.04
N ARG A 72 -13.61 0.60 -5.65
CA ARG A 72 -14.32 1.65 -6.37
C ARG A 72 -14.74 2.80 -5.44
N GLU A 73 -15.28 2.47 -4.27
CA GLU A 73 -15.63 3.45 -3.24
C GLU A 73 -14.39 4.20 -2.75
N VAL A 74 -13.25 3.51 -2.61
CA VAL A 74 -11.98 4.15 -2.25
C VAL A 74 -11.46 5.04 -3.39
N PHE A 75 -11.45 4.57 -4.62
CA PHE A 75 -11.03 5.37 -5.79
C PHE A 75 -11.82 6.66 -5.93
N ALA A 76 -13.13 6.62 -5.66
CA ALA A 76 -14.00 7.81 -5.71
C ALA A 76 -13.61 8.90 -4.69
N THR A 77 -12.85 8.56 -3.64
CA THR A 77 -12.36 9.55 -2.66
C THR A 77 -11.11 10.29 -3.11
N VAL A 78 -10.39 9.80 -4.15
CA VAL A 78 -9.09 10.34 -4.56
C VAL A 78 -9.26 11.62 -5.36
N PRO A 79 -8.79 12.78 -4.83
CA PRO A 79 -8.92 14.05 -5.54
C PRO A 79 -8.03 14.12 -6.79
N LYS A 80 -8.37 14.99 -7.71
CA LYS A 80 -7.54 15.27 -8.90
C LYS A 80 -6.12 15.67 -8.49
N GLY A 81 -5.12 15.01 -9.07
CA GLY A 81 -3.71 15.26 -8.80
C GLY A 81 -3.15 14.61 -7.53
N LYS A 82 -3.99 13.99 -6.71
CA LYS A 82 -3.57 13.16 -5.56
C LYS A 82 -3.41 11.70 -6.01
N LYS A 83 -2.72 10.89 -5.19
CA LYS A 83 -2.38 9.50 -5.55
C LYS A 83 -2.98 8.49 -4.57
N ILE A 84 -3.06 7.25 -5.03
CA ILE A 84 -3.35 6.10 -4.18
C ILE A 84 -2.31 5.01 -4.38
N PHE A 85 -1.79 4.47 -3.29
CA PHE A 85 -1.03 3.23 -3.25
C PHE A 85 -2.00 2.08 -2.95
N VAL A 86 -2.07 1.13 -3.87
CA VAL A 86 -2.95 -0.04 -3.81
C VAL A 86 -2.09 -1.23 -3.40
N GLU A 87 -2.16 -1.64 -2.12
CA GLU A 87 -1.49 -2.85 -1.68
C GLU A 87 -2.33 -4.08 -2.04
N VAL A 88 -1.78 -4.95 -2.87
CA VAL A 88 -2.38 -6.25 -3.18
C VAL A 88 -2.00 -7.24 -2.07
N LYS A 89 -3.02 -7.70 -1.29
CA LYS A 89 -2.85 -8.63 -0.15
C LYS A 89 -3.12 -10.09 -0.50
N CYS A 90 -3.46 -10.39 -1.75
CA CYS A 90 -3.71 -11.74 -2.27
C CYS A 90 -2.78 -12.06 -3.44
N GLY A 91 -3.05 -13.12 -4.19
CA GLY A 91 -2.24 -13.54 -5.32
C GLY A 91 -2.58 -12.82 -6.64
N PRO A 92 -1.97 -13.25 -7.77
CA PRO A 92 -2.19 -12.62 -9.07
C PRO A 92 -3.64 -12.73 -9.60
N GLU A 93 -4.46 -13.56 -9.00
CA GLU A 93 -5.88 -13.75 -9.35
C GLU A 93 -6.71 -12.46 -9.27
N ILE A 94 -6.27 -11.46 -8.48
CA ILE A 94 -6.93 -10.15 -8.38
C ILE A 94 -6.72 -9.29 -9.63
N ILE A 95 -5.63 -9.49 -10.40
CA ILE A 95 -5.17 -8.57 -11.43
C ILE A 95 -6.22 -8.27 -12.50
N PRO A 96 -6.93 -9.26 -13.09
CA PRO A 96 -7.96 -8.99 -14.11
C PRO A 96 -9.08 -8.08 -13.60
N TYR A 97 -9.43 -8.22 -12.32
CA TYR A 97 -10.47 -7.41 -11.69
C TYR A 97 -9.94 -6.01 -11.34
N LEU A 98 -8.69 -5.90 -10.86
CA LEU A 98 -8.04 -4.63 -10.57
C LEU A 98 -7.90 -3.77 -11.84
N VAL A 99 -7.44 -4.34 -12.95
CA VAL A 99 -7.40 -3.67 -14.26
C VAL A 99 -8.75 -3.09 -14.62
N LYS A 100 -9.81 -3.90 -14.49
CA LYS A 100 -11.18 -3.49 -14.80
C LYS A 100 -11.68 -2.35 -13.92
N GLU A 101 -11.37 -2.37 -12.62
CA GLU A 101 -11.78 -1.31 -11.70
C GLU A 101 -10.98 -0.02 -11.94
N ILE A 102 -9.68 -0.10 -12.24
CA ILE A 102 -8.86 1.05 -12.64
C ILE A 102 -9.41 1.68 -13.94
N GLN A 103 -9.69 0.87 -14.95
CA GLN A 103 -10.23 1.35 -16.25
C GLN A 103 -11.61 2.02 -16.13
N LYS A 104 -12.41 1.63 -15.14
CA LYS A 104 -13.71 2.23 -14.86
C LYS A 104 -13.65 3.46 -13.96
N SER A 105 -12.51 3.70 -13.33
CA SER A 105 -12.32 4.88 -12.49
C SER A 105 -11.97 6.11 -13.31
N ASP A 106 -12.19 7.29 -12.72
CA ASP A 106 -11.74 8.57 -13.30
C ASP A 106 -10.25 8.86 -13.01
N LEU A 107 -9.53 7.91 -12.37
CA LEU A 107 -8.14 8.07 -12.01
C LEU A 107 -7.24 8.01 -13.22
N LYS A 108 -6.31 8.95 -13.31
CA LYS A 108 -5.25 8.89 -14.29
C LYS A 108 -4.18 7.87 -13.87
N MET A 109 -3.44 7.35 -14.83
CA MET A 109 -2.37 6.37 -14.61
C MET A 109 -1.33 6.86 -13.57
N ASP A 110 -0.99 8.14 -13.59
CA ASP A 110 -0.04 8.75 -12.66
C ASP A 110 -0.58 8.92 -11.23
N GLN A 111 -1.87 8.71 -11.00
CA GLN A 111 -2.50 8.71 -9.68
C GLN A 111 -2.48 7.33 -8.99
N VAL A 112 -2.29 6.23 -9.73
CA VAL A 112 -2.30 4.87 -9.18
C VAL A 112 -0.88 4.35 -9.04
N ARG A 113 -0.57 3.83 -7.86
CA ARG A 113 0.67 3.13 -7.51
C ARG A 113 0.30 1.76 -6.96
N LEU A 114 0.98 0.72 -7.42
CA LEU A 114 0.70 -0.67 -7.05
C LEU A 114 1.80 -1.14 -6.13
N ILE A 115 1.48 -1.79 -5.03
CA ILE A 115 2.47 -2.31 -4.09
C ILE A 115 2.09 -3.73 -3.64
N CYS A 116 3.08 -4.59 -3.42
CA CYS A 116 2.89 -5.95 -2.93
C CYS A 116 4.17 -6.53 -2.34
N PHE A 117 4.05 -7.32 -1.28
CA PHE A 117 5.15 -8.12 -0.73
C PHE A 117 5.52 -9.31 -1.63
N ASN A 118 4.56 -9.85 -2.39
CA ASN A 118 4.80 -10.96 -3.28
C ASN A 118 5.36 -10.46 -4.62
N GLN A 119 6.64 -10.78 -4.90
CA GLN A 119 7.32 -10.42 -6.14
C GLN A 119 6.64 -10.97 -7.40
N GLU A 120 5.99 -12.15 -7.32
CA GLU A 120 5.27 -12.73 -8.45
C GLU A 120 4.03 -11.90 -8.81
N VAL A 121 3.38 -11.29 -7.82
CA VAL A 121 2.27 -10.34 -8.06
C VAL A 121 2.80 -9.09 -8.75
N ILE A 122 3.93 -8.51 -8.27
CA ILE A 122 4.56 -7.35 -8.91
C ILE A 122 4.92 -7.67 -10.36
N LYS A 123 5.53 -8.82 -10.61
CA LYS A 123 5.88 -9.27 -11.96
C LYS A 123 4.65 -9.36 -12.87
N ALA A 124 3.59 -10.03 -12.40
CA ALA A 124 2.35 -10.18 -13.15
C ALA A 124 1.64 -8.81 -13.39
N LEU A 125 1.70 -7.89 -12.43
CA LEU A 125 1.22 -6.50 -12.59
C LEU A 125 2.00 -5.78 -13.69
N LYS A 126 3.34 -5.87 -13.69
CA LYS A 126 4.18 -5.23 -14.71
C LYS A 126 4.04 -5.87 -16.11
N GLU A 127 3.71 -7.15 -16.19
CA GLU A 127 3.39 -7.83 -17.45
C GLU A 127 2.02 -7.41 -18.01
N THR A 128 1.04 -7.17 -17.13
CA THR A 128 -0.34 -6.83 -17.52
C THR A 128 -0.54 -5.32 -17.70
N MET A 129 0.11 -4.50 -16.87
CA MET A 129 0.00 -3.04 -16.82
C MET A 129 1.40 -2.40 -16.81
N PRO A 130 2.22 -2.53 -17.86
CA PRO A 130 3.64 -2.11 -17.87
C PRO A 130 3.85 -0.62 -17.58
N ASP A 131 2.88 0.21 -17.93
CA ASP A 131 2.96 1.67 -17.77
C ASP A 131 2.62 2.14 -16.35
N TYR A 132 1.98 1.29 -15.53
CA TYR A 132 1.70 1.62 -14.14
C TYR A 132 2.91 1.38 -13.26
N LYS A 133 3.17 2.29 -12.34
CA LYS A 133 4.23 2.14 -11.35
C LYS A 133 3.86 1.05 -10.34
N ALA A 134 4.77 0.08 -10.17
CA ALA A 134 4.62 -1.01 -9.20
C ALA A 134 5.89 -1.17 -8.36
N PHE A 135 5.73 -1.26 -7.03
CA PHE A 135 6.83 -1.31 -6.08
C PHE A 135 6.76 -2.59 -5.24
N TRP A 136 7.91 -3.22 -5.07
CA TRP A 136 8.01 -4.39 -4.21
C TRP A 136 8.11 -3.95 -2.75
N LEU A 137 7.22 -4.48 -1.89
CA LEU A 137 7.25 -4.26 -0.45
C LEU A 137 8.24 -5.20 0.22
N SER A 138 9.11 -4.66 1.09
CA SER A 138 10.03 -5.48 1.88
C SER A 138 10.30 -4.93 3.27
N GLY A 139 10.28 -5.82 4.26
CA GLY A 139 10.84 -5.57 5.59
C GLY A 139 12.28 -6.05 5.67
N PHE A 140 13.03 -5.54 6.65
CA PHE A 140 14.45 -5.89 6.87
C PHE A 140 14.68 -6.36 8.29
N LYS A 141 15.40 -7.46 8.44
CA LYS A 141 15.81 -8.01 9.74
C LYS A 141 17.31 -8.18 9.78
N ASN A 142 17.95 -7.65 10.83
CA ASN A 142 19.36 -7.96 11.07
C ASN A 142 19.46 -9.24 11.92
N LYS A 143 20.12 -10.24 11.36
CA LYS A 143 20.41 -11.50 12.03
C LYS A 143 21.92 -11.67 12.15
N HIS A 144 22.44 -11.50 13.38
CA HIS A 144 23.86 -11.64 13.69
C HIS A 144 24.82 -10.83 12.79
N GLY A 145 24.42 -9.62 12.43
CA GLY A 145 25.21 -8.72 11.57
C GLY A 145 24.93 -8.83 10.06
N SER A 146 24.12 -9.80 9.64
CA SER A 146 23.66 -9.95 8.25
C SER A 146 22.22 -9.49 8.12
N TRP A 147 21.93 -8.77 7.04
CA TRP A 147 20.57 -8.32 6.73
C TRP A 147 19.84 -9.34 5.87
N GLU A 148 18.55 -9.55 6.20
CA GLU A 148 17.60 -10.35 5.41
C GLU A 148 16.41 -9.49 5.00
N PRO A 149 16.14 -9.33 3.69
CA PRO A 149 17.00 -9.77 2.57
C PRO A 149 18.35 -9.02 2.54
N SER A 150 19.36 -9.63 1.91
CA SER A 150 20.64 -9.00 1.60
C SER A 150 20.47 -7.94 0.49
N LEU A 151 21.44 -7.05 0.31
CA LEU A 151 21.41 -6.05 -0.75
C LEU A 151 21.34 -6.70 -2.16
N GLU A 152 22.08 -7.78 -2.38
CA GLU A 152 22.06 -8.51 -3.64
C GLU A 152 20.68 -9.10 -3.93
N GLU A 153 20.04 -9.72 -2.93
CA GLU A 153 18.67 -10.23 -3.05
C GLU A 153 17.66 -9.12 -3.33
N VAL A 154 17.80 -7.95 -2.69
CA VAL A 154 16.92 -6.80 -2.95
C VAL A 154 17.03 -6.36 -4.41
N LEU A 155 18.23 -6.08 -4.89
CA LEU A 155 18.45 -5.61 -6.27
C LEU A 155 18.04 -6.69 -7.29
N GLY A 156 18.39 -7.96 -7.03
CA GLY A 156 18.00 -9.08 -7.86
C GLY A 156 16.48 -9.25 -7.95
N THR A 157 15.76 -9.11 -6.84
CA THR A 157 14.29 -9.18 -6.81
C THR A 157 13.66 -8.05 -7.61
N LEU A 158 14.09 -6.80 -7.41
CA LEU A 158 13.57 -5.64 -8.13
C LEU A 158 13.72 -5.81 -9.65
N GLN A 159 14.88 -6.31 -10.10
CA GLN A 159 15.12 -6.60 -11.51
C GLN A 159 14.26 -7.76 -12.03
N ALA A 160 14.19 -8.87 -11.29
CA ALA A 160 13.47 -10.07 -11.70
C ALA A 160 11.96 -9.86 -11.84
N CYS A 161 11.35 -9.07 -10.93
CA CYS A 161 9.93 -8.75 -10.99
C CYS A 161 9.62 -7.48 -11.79
N LYS A 162 10.64 -6.82 -12.37
CA LYS A 162 10.51 -5.57 -13.16
C LYS A 162 9.85 -4.44 -12.36
N ALA A 163 10.04 -4.41 -11.04
CA ALA A 163 9.50 -3.36 -10.20
C ALA A 163 10.08 -1.99 -10.58
N ASP A 164 9.30 -0.94 -10.40
CA ASP A 164 9.78 0.44 -10.56
C ASP A 164 10.60 0.92 -9.35
N GLY A 165 10.53 0.18 -8.24
CA GLY A 165 11.28 0.49 -7.02
C GLY A 165 10.92 -0.37 -5.83
N LEU A 166 11.47 0.02 -4.69
CA LEU A 166 11.32 -0.60 -3.40
C LEU A 166 10.42 0.26 -2.50
N ASP A 167 9.43 -0.36 -1.85
CA ASP A 167 8.71 0.25 -0.74
C ASP A 167 9.05 -0.52 0.55
N SER A 168 9.85 0.08 1.42
CA SER A 168 10.51 -0.62 2.50
C SER A 168 10.04 -0.22 3.89
N HIS A 169 10.20 -1.12 4.86
CA HIS A 169 10.17 -0.68 6.25
C HIS A 169 11.28 0.36 6.52
N HIS A 170 10.99 1.37 7.32
CA HIS A 170 11.88 2.52 7.57
C HIS A 170 13.23 2.18 8.25
N THR A 171 13.40 0.95 8.71
CA THR A 171 14.65 0.44 9.29
C THR A 171 15.68 -0.04 8.26
N ILE A 172 15.37 0.11 6.96
CA ILE A 172 16.30 -0.25 5.88
C ILE A 172 17.69 0.38 6.09
N PRO A 173 18.80 -0.38 5.93
CA PRO A 173 20.15 0.18 6.03
C PRO A 173 20.35 1.34 5.06
N PRO A 174 21.06 2.41 5.47
CA PRO A 174 21.33 3.56 4.59
C PRO A 174 22.01 3.17 3.26
N GLU A 175 22.95 2.24 3.31
CA GLU A 175 23.65 1.73 2.15
C GLU A 175 22.73 1.00 1.15
N PHE A 176 21.67 0.33 1.65
CA PHE A 176 20.70 -0.36 0.79
C PHE A 176 19.85 0.63 0.01
N SER A 177 19.25 1.62 0.70
CA SER A 177 18.45 2.63 -0.01
C SER A 177 19.27 3.43 -0.99
N LYS A 178 20.55 3.74 -0.67
CA LYS A 178 21.48 4.41 -1.58
C LYS A 178 21.76 3.55 -2.82
N ALA A 179 21.98 2.25 -2.65
CA ALA A 179 22.20 1.32 -3.76
C ALA A 179 20.98 1.15 -4.65
N VAL A 180 19.77 1.08 -4.05
CA VAL A 180 18.49 1.02 -4.77
C VAL A 180 18.32 2.25 -5.66
N LEU A 181 18.51 3.46 -5.12
CA LEU A 181 18.45 4.71 -5.86
C LEU A 181 19.54 4.80 -6.96
N ALA A 182 20.77 4.39 -6.64
CA ALA A 182 21.88 4.38 -7.61
C ALA A 182 21.66 3.41 -8.78
N ALA A 183 20.87 2.34 -8.56
CA ALA A 183 20.46 1.41 -9.59
C ALA A 183 19.27 1.92 -10.43
N GLY A 184 18.78 3.14 -10.20
CA GLY A 184 17.69 3.78 -10.93
C GLY A 184 16.28 3.42 -10.45
N PHE A 185 16.15 2.76 -9.32
CA PHE A 185 14.86 2.43 -8.70
C PHE A 185 14.36 3.55 -7.78
N GLU A 186 13.04 3.76 -7.72
CA GLU A 186 12.43 4.62 -6.72
C GLU A 186 12.49 3.96 -5.33
N TRP A 187 12.59 4.76 -4.27
CA TRP A 187 12.54 4.26 -2.90
C TRP A 187 11.44 4.97 -2.11
N HIS A 188 10.56 4.18 -1.49
CA HIS A 188 9.48 4.59 -0.61
C HIS A 188 9.64 3.91 0.75
N ALA A 189 9.04 4.44 1.83
CA ALA A 189 9.11 3.78 3.12
C ALA A 189 7.86 3.94 3.99
N TRP A 190 7.62 2.93 4.84
CA TRP A 190 6.53 2.80 5.81
C TRP A 190 7.06 2.25 7.16
N THR A 191 6.36 2.35 8.28
CA THR A 191 5.38 3.37 8.59
C THR A 191 6.07 4.38 9.49
N ILE A 192 6.09 5.64 9.09
CA ILE A 192 6.85 6.69 9.77
C ILE A 192 5.89 7.64 10.49
N ASN A 193 5.88 7.63 11.82
CA ASN A 193 4.95 8.37 12.66
C ASN A 193 5.61 9.45 13.53
N ASP A 194 6.91 9.69 13.34
CA ASP A 194 7.67 10.74 14.00
C ASP A 194 8.45 11.61 13.01
N VAL A 195 8.58 12.90 13.34
CA VAL A 195 9.17 13.92 12.46
C VAL A 195 10.68 13.74 12.29
N GLU A 196 11.38 13.28 13.31
CA GLU A 196 12.83 13.11 13.23
C GLU A 196 13.23 12.00 12.27
N THR A 197 12.52 10.86 12.33
CA THR A 197 12.67 9.79 11.34
C THR A 197 12.32 10.29 9.94
N ALA A 198 11.21 11.02 9.77
CA ALA A 198 10.82 11.58 8.48
C ALA A 198 11.91 12.50 7.90
N LYS A 199 12.43 13.44 8.68
CA LYS A 199 13.53 14.33 8.28
C LYS A 199 14.82 13.57 7.93
N ARG A 200 15.14 12.53 8.69
CA ARG A 200 16.30 11.67 8.41
C ARG A 200 16.16 10.94 7.08
N LEU A 201 14.96 10.43 6.76
CA LEU A 201 14.70 9.73 5.51
C LEU A 201 14.64 10.71 4.33
N ALA A 202 14.05 11.89 4.50
CA ALA A 202 14.01 12.93 3.47
C ALA A 202 15.42 13.32 2.98
N LYS A 203 16.43 13.34 3.88
CA LYS A 203 17.85 13.58 3.53
C LYS A 203 18.50 12.44 2.72
N ARG A 204 17.79 11.34 2.50
CA ARG A 204 18.25 10.15 1.76
C ARG A 204 17.55 10.00 0.41
N ASP A 205 16.99 11.09 -0.13
CA ASP A 205 16.30 11.13 -1.43
C ASP A 205 15.11 10.16 -1.56
N ILE A 206 14.37 9.97 -0.47
CA ILE A 206 13.16 9.15 -0.47
C ILE A 206 12.06 9.80 -1.32
N TYR A 207 11.35 9.00 -2.11
CA TYR A 207 10.26 9.48 -2.96
C TYR A 207 8.96 9.74 -2.19
N SER A 208 8.62 8.90 -1.24
CA SER A 208 7.45 9.11 -0.38
C SER A 208 7.57 8.40 0.97
N ILE A 209 6.76 8.87 1.92
CA ILE A 209 6.65 8.36 3.27
C ILE A 209 5.19 7.99 3.54
N THR A 210 4.94 6.73 3.92
CA THR A 210 3.63 6.30 4.44
C THR A 210 3.56 6.52 5.95
N THR A 211 2.48 7.18 6.42
CA THR A 211 2.29 7.57 7.82
C THR A 211 0.83 7.54 8.25
N ASP A 212 0.58 7.21 9.53
CA ASP A 212 -0.74 7.38 10.17
C ASP A 212 -1.02 8.84 10.58
N ARG A 213 -0.01 9.74 10.44
CA ARG A 213 -0.04 11.11 10.95
C ARG A 213 0.32 12.15 9.88
N PRO A 214 -0.41 12.21 8.73
CA PRO A 214 -0.01 13.04 7.59
C PRO A 214 0.17 14.52 7.95
N LYS A 215 -0.73 15.11 8.75
CA LYS A 215 -0.58 16.50 9.18
C LYS A 215 0.68 16.75 10.01
N LEU A 216 1.02 15.83 10.93
CA LEU A 216 2.21 15.97 11.78
C LEU A 216 3.49 15.88 10.93
N ILE A 217 3.55 14.90 10.05
CA ILE A 217 4.74 14.66 9.22
C ILE A 217 4.89 15.77 8.18
N GLY A 218 3.84 16.16 7.45
CA GLY A 218 3.89 17.25 6.49
C GLY A 218 4.36 18.55 7.12
N SER A 219 3.69 19.02 8.18
CA SER A 219 4.12 20.25 8.91
C SER A 219 5.52 20.17 9.52
N GLY A 220 6.03 18.97 9.77
CA GLY A 220 7.38 18.74 10.28
C GLY A 220 8.45 18.82 9.18
N LEU A 221 8.12 18.43 7.94
CA LEU A 221 9.03 18.47 6.79
C LEU A 221 9.12 19.87 6.16
N ASP A 222 8.07 20.69 6.28
CA ASP A 222 8.01 22.06 5.76
C ASP A 222 8.86 23.07 6.58
N LYS A 223 9.44 22.64 7.70
CA LYS A 223 10.31 23.44 8.60
C LYS A 223 11.76 22.98 8.55
#